data_c70b978c531744b657d31d8aaa4a037c
#
_entry.id   c70b978c531744b657d31d8aaa4a037c
#
_cell.length_a   1.000
_cell.length_b   1.000
_cell.length_c   1.000
_cell.angle_alpha   90.00
_cell.angle_beta   90.00
_cell.angle_gamma   90.00
#
_symmetry.space_group_name_H-M   'P 1'
#
loop_
_entity.id
_entity.type
_entity.pdbx_description
1 polymer ?
#
loop_
_entity_poly.entity_id
_entity_poly.type
_entity_poly.pdbx_seq_one_letter_code
_entity_poly.pdbx_strand_id
1 'polypeptide(L)'
;REALEKMARFAQKLLQKESIGAPKDEGYIPRGLIRDQFVEKTAGERLVDMALAKVRGEPFESEMAPAVFAPVPMPPPVTNLKQAKVMLITDGGLVPKGNPDRIQGSAATRWGTYSIKDRDQLNAEDYEISHGGYDPQFVRQDPDRLVPLDVMREIEKEGIIGELCDEFISTSGLANPLSNPRRMGREMAEKPKHLRIDAIILT
;
A
#
# COMPACT_ATOMS: atom_id res chain seq x y z
N ARG A 1 21.67 10.64 -12.30
CA ARG A 1 22.22 11.61 -13.26
C ARG A 1 21.73 13.02 -12.92
N GLU A 2 20.43 13.27 -12.92
CA GLU A 2 19.81 14.58 -12.62
C GLU A 2 20.28 15.19 -11.28
N ALA A 3 20.38 14.40 -10.22
CA ALA A 3 20.87 14.86 -8.92
C ALA A 3 22.32 15.34 -8.98
N LEU A 4 23.18 14.65 -9.71
CA LEU A 4 24.59 15.05 -9.90
C LEU A 4 24.70 16.34 -10.72
N GLU A 5 23.87 16.52 -11.73
CA GLU A 5 23.84 17.75 -12.53
C GLU A 5 23.40 18.97 -11.68
N LYS A 6 22.42 18.76 -10.80
CA LYS A 6 22.00 19.79 -9.82
C LYS A 6 23.12 20.12 -8.84
N MET A 7 23.78 19.12 -8.27
CA MET A 7 24.92 19.32 -7.36
C MET A 7 26.07 20.10 -8.03
N ALA A 8 26.43 19.75 -9.26
CA ALA A 8 27.47 20.43 -10.03
C ALA A 8 27.10 21.90 -10.25
N ARG A 9 25.85 22.22 -10.58
CA ARG A 9 25.36 23.59 -10.74
C ARG A 9 25.47 24.39 -9.46
N PHE A 10 25.11 23.82 -8.29
CA PHE A 10 25.26 24.51 -7.00
C PHE A 10 26.72 24.72 -6.63
N ALA A 11 27.59 23.73 -6.86
CA ALA A 11 29.02 23.89 -6.64
C ALA A 11 29.61 25.05 -7.50
N GLN A 12 29.19 25.15 -8.75
CA GLN A 12 29.59 26.25 -9.65
C GLN A 12 29.12 27.60 -9.12
N LYS A 13 27.83 27.74 -8.71
CA LYS A 13 27.31 28.96 -8.11
C LYS A 13 28.09 29.37 -6.86
N LEU A 14 28.38 28.42 -5.97
CA LEU A 14 29.18 28.69 -4.77
C LEU A 14 30.60 29.16 -5.10
N LEU A 15 31.27 28.55 -6.09
CA LEU A 15 32.60 28.97 -6.54
C LEU A 15 32.57 30.38 -7.14
N GLN A 16 31.51 30.74 -7.83
CA GLN A 16 31.33 32.07 -8.42
C GLN A 16 30.77 33.09 -7.46
N LYS A 17 30.54 32.72 -6.18
CA LYS A 17 29.91 33.53 -5.14
C LYS A 17 28.53 34.07 -5.54
N GLU A 18 27.82 33.35 -6.38
CA GLU A 18 26.46 33.64 -6.73
C GLU A 18 25.48 33.19 -5.64
N SER A 19 24.37 33.89 -5.51
CA SER A 19 23.31 33.48 -4.57
C SER A 19 22.59 32.25 -5.06
N ILE A 20 22.28 31.33 -4.15
CA ILE A 20 21.39 30.22 -4.42
C ILE A 20 19.95 30.70 -4.17
N GLY A 21 19.11 30.57 -5.16
CA GLY A 21 17.71 30.99 -5.12
C GLY A 21 16.81 30.07 -4.28
N ALA A 22 15.52 30.32 -4.28
CA ALA A 22 14.57 29.52 -3.52
C ALA A 22 14.46 28.07 -4.06
N PRO A 23 14.17 27.07 -3.22
CA PRO A 23 14.07 25.67 -3.63
C PRO A 23 13.11 25.42 -4.81
N LYS A 24 12.01 26.15 -4.85
CA LYS A 24 11.03 26.05 -5.94
C LYS A 24 11.59 26.48 -7.31
N ASP A 25 12.54 27.39 -7.32
CA ASP A 25 13.14 27.95 -8.52
C ASP A 25 14.38 27.16 -8.95
N GLU A 26 15.14 26.70 -7.96
CA GLU A 26 16.39 25.96 -8.17
C GLU A 26 16.20 24.43 -8.20
N GLY A 27 15.11 23.92 -7.70
CA GLY A 27 14.75 22.50 -7.76
C GLY A 27 15.62 21.57 -6.93
N TYR A 28 16.27 22.07 -5.84
CA TYR A 28 17.17 21.25 -5.03
C TYR A 28 16.52 20.52 -3.86
N ILE A 29 15.28 20.83 -3.53
CA ILE A 29 14.51 20.08 -2.52
C ILE A 29 13.39 19.34 -3.22
N PRO A 30 13.26 18.01 -3.02
CA PRO A 30 12.12 17.25 -3.55
C PRO A 30 10.81 17.83 -3.01
N ARG A 31 9.80 17.92 -3.85
CA ARG A 31 8.44 18.26 -3.41
C ARG A 31 7.99 17.24 -2.36
N GLY A 32 7.55 17.71 -1.19
CA GLY A 32 7.07 16.85 -0.10
C GLY A 32 7.96 16.87 1.14
N LEU A 33 9.22 17.26 1.06
CA LEU A 33 10.02 17.61 2.24
C LEU A 33 9.77 19.07 2.59
N ILE A 34 8.73 19.30 3.36
CA ILE A 34 8.40 20.63 3.88
C ILE A 34 9.33 20.88 5.07
N ARG A 35 10.22 21.85 4.94
CA ARG A 35 10.88 22.45 6.10
C ARG A 35 9.95 23.49 6.68
N ASP A 36 10.10 23.75 7.97
CA ASP A 36 9.36 24.79 8.65
C ASP A 36 9.47 26.11 7.87
N GLN A 37 8.32 26.66 7.50
CA GLN A 37 8.24 27.98 6.88
C GLN A 37 7.77 28.96 7.95
N PHE A 38 8.48 30.07 8.08
CA PHE A 38 8.01 31.16 8.89
C PHE A 38 6.90 31.90 8.16
N VAL A 39 5.70 31.82 8.73
CA VAL A 39 4.50 32.51 8.25
C VAL A 39 3.88 33.29 9.41
N GLU A 40 3.04 34.28 9.11
CA GLU A 40 2.43 35.15 10.12
C GLU A 40 1.57 34.39 11.14
N LYS A 41 0.93 33.29 10.74
CA LYS A 41 0.08 32.48 11.59
C LYS A 41 0.66 31.07 11.77
N THR A 42 0.52 30.52 12.95
CA THR A 42 0.87 29.13 13.23
C THR A 42 -0.01 28.16 12.43
N ALA A 43 0.43 26.92 12.24
CA ALA A 43 -0.35 25.89 11.56
C ALA A 43 -1.71 25.64 12.24
N GLY A 44 -1.76 25.73 13.58
CA GLY A 44 -3.01 25.60 14.34
C GLY A 44 -4.00 26.72 14.04
N GLU A 45 -3.54 27.97 14.00
CA GLU A 45 -4.38 29.12 13.66
C GLU A 45 -4.92 29.03 12.24
N ARG A 46 -4.08 28.63 11.27
CA ARG A 46 -4.53 28.44 9.88
C ARG A 46 -5.55 27.31 9.76
N LEU A 47 -5.37 26.21 10.51
CA LEU A 47 -6.35 25.11 10.55
C LEU A 47 -7.70 25.59 11.10
N VAL A 48 -7.70 26.39 12.16
CA VAL A 48 -8.92 26.98 12.73
C VAL A 48 -9.59 27.90 11.71
N ASP A 49 -8.84 28.77 11.04
CA ASP A 49 -9.38 29.66 10.01
C ASP A 49 -10.07 28.87 8.88
N MET A 50 -9.43 27.81 8.37
CA MET A 50 -10.01 26.96 7.36
C MET A 50 -11.28 26.24 7.87
N ALA A 51 -11.28 25.75 9.10
CA ALA A 51 -12.44 25.09 9.70
C ALA A 51 -13.61 26.08 9.84
N LEU A 52 -13.36 27.31 10.30
CA LEU A 52 -14.37 28.35 10.41
C LEU A 52 -14.93 28.77 9.05
N ALA A 53 -14.08 28.94 8.04
CA ALA A 53 -14.52 29.22 6.67
C ALA A 53 -15.43 28.11 6.13
N LYS A 54 -15.05 26.84 6.34
CA LYS A 54 -15.89 25.69 5.96
C LYS A 54 -17.25 25.69 6.64
N VAL A 55 -17.29 25.96 7.95
CA VAL A 55 -18.55 26.02 8.72
C VAL A 55 -19.46 27.14 8.23
N ARG A 56 -18.89 28.29 7.84
CA ARG A 56 -19.61 29.46 7.35
C ARG A 56 -19.99 29.37 5.86
N GLY A 57 -19.54 28.32 5.14
CA GLY A 57 -19.73 28.20 3.69
C GLY A 57 -18.90 29.20 2.88
N GLU A 58 -17.81 29.74 3.44
CA GLU A 58 -16.91 30.66 2.81
C GLU A 58 -15.86 29.90 1.97
N PRO A 59 -15.35 30.47 0.86
CA PRO A 59 -14.28 29.87 0.09
C PRO A 59 -12.99 29.78 0.92
N PHE A 60 -12.29 28.65 0.83
CA PHE A 60 -10.94 28.51 1.40
C PHE A 60 -10.09 27.58 0.54
N GLU A 61 -8.78 27.74 0.57
CA GLU A 61 -7.83 26.84 -0.05
C GLU A 61 -7.23 25.90 1.01
N SER A 62 -7.27 24.61 0.73
CA SER A 62 -6.62 23.62 1.60
C SER A 62 -5.11 23.64 1.38
N GLU A 63 -4.33 23.79 2.44
CA GLU A 63 -2.86 23.68 2.40
C GLU A 63 -2.40 22.26 2.03
N MET A 64 -3.25 21.26 2.32
CA MET A 64 -3.05 19.89 1.86
C MET A 64 -3.99 19.62 0.71
N ALA A 65 -3.44 19.60 -0.49
CA ALA A 65 -4.20 19.14 -1.64
C ALA A 65 -4.67 17.70 -1.38
N PRO A 66 -5.98 17.40 -1.45
CA PRO A 66 -6.46 16.03 -1.31
C PRO A 66 -5.80 15.17 -2.37
N ALA A 67 -5.39 13.96 -2.00
CA ALA A 67 -4.88 13.00 -2.95
C ALA A 67 -5.98 12.70 -3.98
N VAL A 68 -5.77 13.09 -5.22
CA VAL A 68 -6.69 12.77 -6.31
C VAL A 68 -6.34 11.37 -6.82
N PHE A 69 -7.21 10.42 -6.52
CA PHE A 69 -7.11 9.06 -7.05
C PHE A 69 -7.87 8.98 -8.38
N ALA A 70 -7.22 8.40 -9.38
CA ALA A 70 -7.93 8.06 -10.61
C ALA A 70 -9.04 7.03 -10.26
N PRO A 71 -10.27 7.21 -10.76
CA PRO A 71 -11.33 6.24 -10.53
C PRO A 71 -10.93 4.88 -11.11
N VAL A 72 -11.19 3.82 -10.34
CA VAL A 72 -10.98 2.45 -10.79
C VAL A 72 -12.36 1.92 -11.24
N PRO A 73 -12.48 1.41 -12.47
CA PRO A 73 -13.73 0.79 -12.91
C PRO A 73 -14.11 -0.36 -11.98
N MET A 74 -15.36 -0.37 -11.53
CA MET A 74 -15.87 -1.46 -10.73
C MET A 74 -15.93 -2.74 -11.59
N PRO A 75 -15.36 -3.86 -11.12
CA PRO A 75 -15.48 -5.12 -11.83
C PRO A 75 -16.95 -5.59 -11.86
N PRO A 76 -17.34 -6.41 -12.84
CA PRO A 76 -18.67 -7.01 -12.85
C PRO A 76 -18.84 -7.91 -11.62
N PRO A 77 -20.08 -8.01 -11.08
CA PRO A 77 -20.34 -8.89 -9.95
C PRO A 77 -20.15 -10.36 -10.35
N VAL A 78 -19.70 -11.19 -9.41
CA VAL A 78 -19.68 -12.64 -9.57
C VAL A 78 -21.11 -13.15 -9.55
N THR A 79 -21.59 -13.70 -10.66
CA THR A 79 -22.98 -14.12 -10.81
C THR A 79 -23.27 -15.52 -10.27
N ASN A 80 -22.25 -16.37 -10.16
CA ASN A 80 -22.39 -17.75 -9.67
C ASN A 80 -21.23 -18.10 -8.73
N LEU A 81 -21.41 -17.86 -7.44
CA LEU A 81 -20.40 -18.18 -6.42
C LEU A 81 -20.08 -19.67 -6.33
N LYS A 82 -21.07 -20.55 -6.56
CA LYS A 82 -20.88 -22.02 -6.49
C LYS A 82 -19.95 -22.58 -7.55
N GLN A 83 -19.63 -21.81 -8.56
CA GLN A 83 -18.66 -22.17 -9.60
C GLN A 83 -17.43 -21.28 -9.60
N ALA A 84 -17.43 -20.25 -8.75
CA ALA A 84 -16.36 -19.26 -8.71
C ALA A 84 -15.10 -19.83 -8.06
N LYS A 85 -13.97 -19.56 -8.70
CA LYS A 85 -12.64 -19.77 -8.13
C LYS A 85 -12.18 -18.50 -7.43
N VAL A 86 -11.89 -18.62 -6.13
CA VAL A 86 -11.55 -17.50 -5.26
C VAL A 86 -10.07 -17.52 -4.87
N MET A 87 -9.42 -16.38 -4.81
CA MET A 87 -8.05 -16.21 -4.33
C MET A 87 -7.98 -15.23 -3.17
N LEU A 88 -7.10 -15.51 -2.21
CA LEU A 88 -6.80 -14.62 -1.09
C LEU A 88 -5.58 -13.74 -1.43
N ILE A 89 -5.68 -12.46 -1.13
CA ILE A 89 -4.56 -11.50 -1.22
C ILE A 89 -4.55 -10.67 0.05
N THR A 90 -3.38 -10.49 0.66
CA THR A 90 -3.24 -9.65 1.85
C THR A 90 -2.16 -8.59 1.67
N ASP A 91 -2.40 -7.40 2.22
CA ASP A 91 -1.37 -6.38 2.41
C ASP A 91 -0.87 -6.28 3.86
N GLY A 92 -1.36 -7.17 4.73
CA GLY A 92 -0.99 -7.26 6.13
C GLY A 92 0.38 -7.90 6.40
N GLY A 93 1.12 -8.30 5.38
CA GLY A 93 2.51 -8.73 5.51
C GLY A 93 2.70 -10.15 6.07
N LEU A 94 1.74 -11.06 5.88
CA LEU A 94 1.91 -12.47 6.25
C LEU A 94 2.88 -13.15 5.27
N VAL A 95 4.00 -13.63 5.77
CA VAL A 95 5.05 -14.27 4.95
C VAL A 95 5.50 -15.59 5.58
N PRO A 96 6.00 -16.55 4.81
CA PRO A 96 6.65 -17.73 5.36
C PRO A 96 7.81 -17.34 6.28
N LYS A 97 8.10 -18.19 7.26
CA LYS A 97 9.17 -17.99 8.23
C LYS A 97 10.51 -17.68 7.53
N GLY A 98 11.20 -16.66 8.00
CA GLY A 98 12.43 -16.16 7.39
C GLY A 98 12.24 -15.23 6.19
N ASN A 99 11.01 -14.88 5.85
CA ASN A 99 10.67 -13.90 4.80
C ASN A 99 11.50 -14.08 3.51
N PRO A 100 11.34 -15.21 2.79
CA PRO A 100 12.22 -15.57 1.66
C PRO A 100 12.22 -14.52 0.54
N ASP A 101 11.09 -13.83 0.32
CA ASP A 101 10.94 -12.80 -0.70
C ASP A 101 11.42 -11.42 -0.23
N ARG A 102 11.85 -11.32 1.04
CA ARG A 102 12.32 -10.08 1.67
C ARG A 102 11.33 -8.93 1.49
N ILE A 103 10.07 -9.20 1.75
CA ILE A 103 9.01 -8.19 1.75
C ILE A 103 9.27 -7.22 2.89
N GLN A 104 9.34 -5.93 2.56
CA GLN A 104 9.60 -4.89 3.56
C GLN A 104 8.35 -4.64 4.41
N GLY A 105 8.51 -4.50 5.72
CA GLY A 105 7.40 -4.21 6.64
C GLY A 105 6.84 -2.78 6.54
N SER A 106 7.47 -1.92 5.73
CA SER A 106 7.04 -0.55 5.42
C SER A 106 7.57 -0.15 4.06
N ALA A 107 6.83 0.65 3.32
CA ALA A 107 7.15 1.11 1.97
C ALA A 107 7.55 -0.06 1.04
N ALA A 108 6.81 -1.17 1.10
CA ALA A 108 7.14 -2.39 0.40
C ALA A 108 7.23 -2.17 -1.11
N THR A 109 8.24 -2.78 -1.70
CA THR A 109 8.47 -2.81 -3.15
C THR A 109 8.37 -4.22 -3.72
N ARG A 110 8.09 -5.21 -2.86
CA ARG A 110 8.05 -6.63 -3.18
C ARG A 110 6.75 -7.25 -2.70
N TRP A 111 6.39 -8.34 -3.31
CA TRP A 111 5.28 -9.20 -2.97
C TRP A 111 5.69 -10.65 -3.18
N GLY A 112 4.96 -11.58 -2.60
CA GLY A 112 5.22 -13.00 -2.73
C GLY A 112 3.93 -13.79 -2.96
N THR A 113 4.08 -15.02 -3.44
CA THR A 113 3.01 -15.98 -3.59
C THR A 113 3.35 -17.22 -2.79
N TYR A 114 2.41 -17.69 -1.99
CA TYR A 114 2.64 -18.79 -1.05
C TYR A 114 1.58 -19.87 -1.21
N SER A 115 2.04 -21.12 -1.24
CA SER A 115 1.14 -22.28 -1.41
C SER A 115 0.40 -22.57 -0.11
N ILE A 116 -0.91 -22.79 -0.27
CA ILE A 116 -1.83 -23.28 0.75
C ILE A 116 -2.46 -24.61 0.32
N LYS A 117 -1.84 -25.25 -0.67
CA LYS A 117 -2.30 -26.53 -1.19
C LYS A 117 -2.29 -27.59 -0.08
N ASP A 118 -3.34 -28.41 -0.05
CA ASP A 118 -3.52 -29.50 0.91
C ASP A 118 -3.47 -29.06 2.39
N ARG A 119 -3.78 -27.77 2.65
CA ARG A 119 -3.90 -27.19 3.99
C ARG A 119 -5.34 -26.78 4.27
N ASP A 120 -5.81 -27.12 5.46
CA ASP A 120 -7.11 -26.67 5.98
C ASP A 120 -7.01 -25.41 6.83
N GLN A 121 -5.81 -25.08 7.34
CA GLN A 121 -5.51 -23.89 8.16
C GLN A 121 -4.05 -23.49 8.04
N LEU A 122 -3.72 -22.28 8.46
CA LEU A 122 -2.35 -21.79 8.55
C LEU A 122 -1.76 -22.07 9.94
N ASN A 123 -0.52 -22.53 10.01
CA ASN A 123 0.15 -22.77 11.28
C ASN A 123 1.04 -21.59 11.67
N ALA A 124 0.94 -21.14 12.92
CA ALA A 124 1.74 -20.03 13.44
C ALA A 124 3.27 -20.26 13.35
N GLU A 125 3.70 -21.50 13.34
CA GLU A 125 5.11 -21.86 13.23
C GLU A 125 5.69 -21.68 11.82
N ASP A 126 4.84 -21.73 10.80
CA ASP A 126 5.23 -21.63 9.38
C ASP A 126 5.33 -20.20 8.88
N TYR A 127 4.75 -19.24 9.59
CA TYR A 127 4.60 -17.86 9.14
C TYR A 127 5.14 -16.83 10.11
N GLU A 128 5.42 -15.65 9.59
CA GLU A 128 5.79 -14.46 10.37
C GLU A 128 5.16 -13.21 9.74
N ILE A 129 5.18 -12.09 10.48
CA ILE A 129 4.61 -10.83 10.02
C ILE A 129 5.71 -9.86 9.65
N SER A 130 5.69 -9.40 8.41
CA SER A 130 6.50 -8.30 7.89
C SER A 130 5.63 -7.07 7.67
N HIS A 131 5.17 -6.44 8.76
CA HIS A 131 4.34 -5.24 8.73
C HIS A 131 4.54 -4.42 10.01
N GLY A 132 4.77 -3.12 9.91
CA GLY A 132 5.05 -2.23 11.04
C GLY A 132 3.86 -1.38 11.51
N GLY A 133 2.67 -1.50 10.92
CA GLY A 133 1.55 -0.58 11.11
C GLY A 133 0.45 -1.05 12.05
N TYR A 134 0.50 -2.27 12.55
CA TYR A 134 -0.47 -2.81 13.51
C TYR A 134 0.21 -3.73 14.51
N ASP A 135 -0.48 -4.04 15.63
CA ASP A 135 0.00 -5.04 16.60
C ASP A 135 -0.23 -6.45 16.04
N PRO A 136 0.84 -7.18 15.71
CA PRO A 136 0.72 -8.50 15.09
C PRO A 136 0.47 -9.64 16.10
N GLN A 137 0.24 -9.35 17.37
CA GLN A 137 0.15 -10.35 18.43
C GLN A 137 -0.84 -11.46 18.11
N PHE A 138 -2.05 -11.09 17.68
CA PHE A 138 -3.12 -12.04 17.39
C PHE A 138 -2.87 -12.84 16.11
N VAL A 139 -2.32 -12.21 15.07
CA VAL A 139 -1.97 -12.88 13.82
C VAL A 139 -0.79 -13.84 13.98
N ARG A 140 0.15 -13.52 14.89
CA ARG A 140 1.25 -14.46 15.25
C ARG A 140 0.78 -15.70 15.97
N GLN A 141 -0.32 -15.61 16.71
CA GLN A 141 -0.92 -16.76 17.39
C GLN A 141 -1.76 -17.59 16.43
N ASP A 142 -2.40 -16.93 15.48
CA ASP A 142 -3.37 -17.50 14.56
C ASP A 142 -3.34 -16.73 13.23
N PRO A 143 -2.56 -17.19 12.25
CA PRO A 143 -2.44 -16.50 10.94
C PRO A 143 -3.74 -16.46 10.14
N ASP A 144 -4.68 -17.36 10.40
CA ASP A 144 -5.99 -17.38 9.74
C ASP A 144 -6.82 -16.12 10.05
N ARG A 145 -6.50 -15.39 11.11
CA ARG A 145 -7.07 -14.07 11.40
C ARG A 145 -6.76 -13.01 10.36
N LEU A 146 -5.71 -13.21 9.58
CA LEU A 146 -5.32 -12.29 8.52
C LEU A 146 -5.61 -12.88 7.13
N VAL A 147 -5.27 -14.14 6.93
CA VAL A 147 -5.56 -14.86 5.68
C VAL A 147 -6.45 -16.05 6.06
N PRO A 148 -7.79 -15.90 6.01
CA PRO A 148 -8.77 -16.81 6.61
C PRO A 148 -8.91 -18.11 5.82
N LEU A 149 -7.85 -18.92 5.79
CA LEU A 149 -7.82 -20.18 5.04
C LEU A 149 -8.82 -21.19 5.62
N ASP A 150 -8.88 -21.29 6.94
CA ASP A 150 -9.76 -22.21 7.67
C ASP A 150 -11.24 -22.00 7.27
N VAL A 151 -11.73 -20.76 7.39
CA VAL A 151 -13.10 -20.40 7.00
C VAL A 151 -13.33 -20.59 5.51
N MET A 152 -12.35 -20.25 4.67
CA MET A 152 -12.49 -20.37 3.22
C MET A 152 -12.54 -21.85 2.78
N ARG A 153 -11.84 -22.74 3.46
CA ARG A 153 -11.94 -24.20 3.24
C ARG A 153 -13.29 -24.75 3.71
N GLU A 154 -13.87 -24.22 4.78
CA GLU A 154 -15.24 -24.59 5.18
C GLU A 154 -16.27 -24.15 4.12
N ILE A 155 -16.20 -22.89 3.67
CA ILE A 155 -17.07 -22.34 2.63
C ILE A 155 -16.97 -23.11 1.31
N GLU A 156 -15.77 -23.58 0.94
CA GLU A 156 -15.53 -24.44 -0.20
C GLU A 156 -16.18 -25.83 -0.01
N LYS A 157 -15.97 -26.46 1.15
CA LYS A 157 -16.56 -27.78 1.49
C LYS A 157 -18.10 -27.74 1.52
N GLU A 158 -18.67 -26.62 1.95
CA GLU A 158 -20.13 -26.39 1.95
C GLU A 158 -20.70 -26.10 0.53
N GLY A 159 -19.82 -25.92 -0.47
CA GLY A 159 -20.23 -25.60 -1.85
C GLY A 159 -20.83 -24.22 -2.02
N ILE A 160 -20.48 -23.28 -1.13
CA ILE A 160 -20.83 -21.85 -1.24
C ILE A 160 -19.99 -21.19 -2.32
N ILE A 161 -18.70 -21.54 -2.42
CA ILE A 161 -17.82 -21.23 -3.55
C ILE A 161 -17.45 -22.50 -4.31
N GLY A 162 -16.97 -22.34 -5.55
CA GLY A 162 -16.59 -23.48 -6.38
C GLY A 162 -15.23 -24.05 -6.01
N GLU A 163 -14.24 -23.19 -5.86
CA GLU A 163 -12.84 -23.58 -5.59
C GLU A 163 -12.11 -22.45 -4.85
N LEU A 164 -11.34 -22.78 -3.84
CA LEU A 164 -10.34 -21.88 -3.27
C LEU A 164 -8.99 -22.12 -3.97
N CYS A 165 -8.35 -21.06 -4.45
CA CYS A 165 -7.04 -21.16 -5.06
C CYS A 165 -6.01 -21.73 -4.08
N ASP A 166 -5.14 -22.62 -4.55
CA ASP A 166 -4.10 -23.27 -3.75
C ASP A 166 -2.93 -22.33 -3.36
N GLU A 167 -3.05 -21.04 -3.66
CA GLU A 167 -2.04 -20.05 -3.36
C GLU A 167 -2.70 -18.76 -2.89
N PHE A 168 -2.03 -18.03 -1.99
CA PHE A 168 -2.36 -16.65 -1.68
C PHE A 168 -1.20 -15.72 -2.01
N ILE A 169 -1.52 -14.43 -2.21
CA ILE A 169 -0.53 -13.37 -2.46
C ILE A 169 -0.40 -12.52 -1.21
N SER A 170 0.84 -12.12 -0.88
CA SER A 170 1.11 -11.21 0.23
C SER A 170 2.07 -10.09 -0.12
N THR A 171 1.82 -8.93 0.46
CA THR A 171 2.72 -7.77 0.49
C THR A 171 2.51 -7.02 1.80
N SER A 172 3.15 -5.85 1.97
CA SER A 172 2.90 -4.94 3.10
C SER A 172 2.38 -3.60 2.58
N GLY A 173 1.25 -3.15 3.12
CA GLY A 173 0.57 -1.91 2.71
C GLY A 173 1.08 -0.63 3.38
N LEU A 174 1.85 -0.74 4.47
CA LEU A 174 2.24 0.39 5.31
C LEU A 174 3.11 1.41 4.56
N ALA A 175 2.71 2.69 4.66
CA ALA A 175 3.48 3.87 4.22
C ALA A 175 4.02 3.78 2.78
N ASN A 176 3.28 3.12 1.90
CA ASN A 176 3.67 2.94 0.51
C ASN A 176 3.43 4.21 -0.33
N PRO A 177 4.46 4.76 -1.01
CA PRO A 177 4.24 5.69 -2.10
C PRO A 177 3.33 5.05 -3.16
N LEU A 178 2.33 5.80 -3.68
CA LEU A 178 1.34 5.26 -4.63
C LEU A 178 1.93 4.56 -5.86
N SER A 179 3.16 4.90 -6.24
CA SER A 179 3.87 4.22 -7.33
C SER A 179 4.11 2.74 -7.07
N ASN A 180 4.41 2.36 -5.82
CA ASN A 180 4.70 0.98 -5.44
C ASN A 180 3.46 0.08 -5.54
N PRO A 181 2.34 0.36 -4.83
CA PRO A 181 1.16 -0.48 -4.91
C PRO A 181 0.56 -0.51 -6.33
N ARG A 182 0.65 0.60 -7.10
CA ARG A 182 0.22 0.58 -8.51
C ARG A 182 1.05 -0.36 -9.38
N ARG A 183 2.36 -0.39 -9.18
CA ARG A 183 3.25 -1.32 -9.89
C ARG A 183 3.01 -2.76 -9.45
N MET A 184 3.08 -3.03 -8.14
CA MET A 184 2.87 -4.36 -7.59
C MET A 184 1.48 -4.90 -7.94
N GLY A 185 0.42 -4.09 -7.83
CA GLY A 185 -0.93 -4.50 -8.17
C GLY A 185 -1.08 -4.93 -9.65
N ARG A 186 -0.39 -4.24 -10.58
CA ARG A 186 -0.36 -4.66 -11.99
C ARG A 186 0.37 -6.00 -12.16
N GLU A 187 1.50 -6.16 -11.49
CA GLU A 187 2.28 -7.40 -11.52
C GLU A 187 1.48 -8.57 -10.90
N MET A 188 0.89 -8.35 -9.72
CA MET A 188 0.05 -9.34 -9.04
C MET A 188 -1.15 -9.77 -9.90
N ALA A 189 -1.80 -8.82 -10.59
CA ALA A 189 -3.01 -9.10 -11.38
C ALA A 189 -2.79 -10.10 -12.53
N GLU A 190 -1.57 -10.30 -12.97
CA GLU A 190 -1.29 -11.28 -14.02
C GLU A 190 -1.49 -12.71 -13.53
N LYS A 191 -1.20 -12.99 -12.26
CA LYS A 191 -1.35 -14.34 -11.71
C LYS A 191 -2.81 -14.80 -11.61
N PRO A 192 -3.74 -14.05 -11.01
CA PRO A 192 -5.17 -14.39 -11.03
C PRO A 192 -5.72 -14.61 -12.43
N LYS A 193 -5.31 -13.81 -13.42
CA LYS A 193 -5.71 -14.01 -14.81
C LYS A 193 -5.27 -15.36 -15.38
N HIS A 194 -4.00 -15.74 -15.17
CA HIS A 194 -3.48 -17.03 -15.62
C HIS A 194 -4.18 -18.21 -14.95
N LEU A 195 -4.52 -18.08 -13.66
CA LEU A 195 -5.19 -19.09 -12.86
C LEU A 195 -6.72 -19.10 -13.06
N ARG A 196 -7.26 -18.16 -13.86
CA ARG A 196 -8.69 -17.97 -14.11
C ARG A 196 -9.48 -17.78 -12.81
N ILE A 197 -8.99 -16.87 -11.97
CA ILE A 197 -9.64 -16.49 -10.71
C ILE A 197 -10.83 -15.58 -11.03
N ASP A 198 -12.00 -15.93 -10.50
CA ASP A 198 -13.26 -15.19 -10.70
C ASP A 198 -13.45 -14.10 -9.63
N ALA A 199 -12.93 -14.34 -8.42
CA ALA A 199 -13.03 -13.38 -7.30
C ALA A 199 -11.75 -13.33 -6.46
N ILE A 200 -11.49 -12.17 -5.88
CA ILE A 200 -10.38 -11.95 -4.96
C ILE A 200 -10.93 -11.38 -3.66
N ILE A 201 -10.49 -11.95 -2.54
CA ILE A 201 -10.72 -11.40 -1.20
C ILE A 201 -9.42 -10.71 -0.79
N LEU A 202 -9.52 -9.41 -0.49
CA LEU A 202 -8.42 -8.59 0.01
C LEU A 202 -8.53 -8.47 1.53
N THR A 203 -7.44 -8.75 2.27
CA THR A 203 -7.38 -8.71 3.74
C THR A 203 -6.19 -7.87 4.23
#